data_e42ae7498a3f3881bca8d0139c35081b
#
_entry.id   e42ae7498a3f3881bca8d0139c35081b
#
_cell.length_a   1.000
_cell.length_b   1.000
_cell.length_c   1.000
_cell.angle_alpha   90.00
_cell.angle_beta   90.00
_cell.angle_gamma   90.00
#
_symmetry.space_group_name_H-M   'P 1'
#
loop_
_entity.id
_entity.type
_entity.pdbx_description
1 polymer ?
#
loop_
_entity_poly.entity_id
_entity_poly.type
_entity_poly.pdbx_seq_one_letter_code
_entity_poly.pdbx_strand_id
1 'polypeptide(L)'
;QAKDKMKIKSLRSQITMMIIVGLVLFILVGIVFYISKSAVKKTSQQGIKTSQDTALDTQPIKEFVSKCQDKLAKEAVMLMGKQGGYIYKSQGGDLIDYLDTDQGSFFIMYDSSKVAYNIKQPPIYSVAPFSSAPPDYPWISFPYENAHSNVQTFDGIFGLSNMPPLNASQGPNSFQSQIESYIDNKMESCADLSSFTSEGYEISVNKSKTTVTIASSDVRIKTSMPIRIINKATSEQTYIDTFSTTVNVRLSDMYYFVKDIINKDVGNIKFNLKDAGNNQNSFRINVLENIFTDSRFLKDDIAVVTDDRSQISGKQFEYRFARKNRAPALYYIKRQSNNQLSEDVEITQAILLDGSDLKAEDPDEDPIPRSSFTISPSLPMTPTYPQSMIFTVTVTDGQLSDYQKIPIEII
;
A
#
# COMPACT_ATOMS: atom_id res chain seq x y z
N GLN A 1 -15.71 67.68 -47.90
CA GLN A 1 -16.00 66.21 -48.08
C GLN A 1 -14.90 65.43 -48.84
N ALA A 2 -13.63 65.84 -48.85
CA ALA A 2 -12.57 65.17 -49.67
C ALA A 2 -11.34 64.70 -48.85
N LYS A 3 -11.38 64.66 -47.48
CA LYS A 3 -10.21 64.29 -46.65
C LYS A 3 -10.29 62.92 -45.96
N ASP A 4 -11.42 62.22 -45.96
CA ASP A 4 -11.57 60.95 -45.24
C ASP A 4 -11.36 59.67 -46.05
N LYS A 5 -11.22 59.73 -47.35
CA LYS A 5 -10.99 58.52 -48.19
C LYS A 5 -9.54 58.08 -48.33
N MET A 6 -8.57 58.85 -47.86
CA MET A 6 -7.14 58.51 -48.07
C MET A 6 -6.47 57.72 -46.91
N LYS A 7 -7.11 57.67 -45.73
CA LYS A 7 -6.57 56.95 -44.56
C LYS A 7 -6.82 55.44 -44.55
N ILE A 8 -7.84 54.94 -45.25
CA ILE A 8 -8.23 53.53 -45.23
C ILE A 8 -7.36 52.66 -46.16
N LYS A 9 -6.74 53.20 -47.18
CA LYS A 9 -5.85 52.44 -48.07
C LYS A 9 -4.48 52.11 -47.46
N SER A 10 -3.97 52.91 -46.53
CA SER A 10 -2.68 52.72 -45.89
C SER A 10 -2.68 51.55 -44.88
N LEU A 11 -3.77 51.33 -44.14
CA LEU A 11 -3.89 50.30 -43.12
C LEU A 11 -3.99 48.87 -43.71
N ARG A 12 -4.64 48.73 -44.87
CA ARG A 12 -4.71 47.39 -45.52
C ARG A 12 -3.37 46.93 -46.11
N SER A 13 -2.53 47.85 -46.55
CA SER A 13 -1.19 47.53 -47.07
C SER A 13 -0.22 47.08 -45.96
N GLN A 14 -0.33 47.66 -44.76
CA GLN A 14 0.52 47.26 -43.62
C GLN A 14 0.17 45.87 -43.04
N ILE A 15 -1.14 45.54 -42.99
CA ILE A 15 -1.58 44.21 -42.50
C ILE A 15 -1.10 43.10 -43.49
N THR A 16 -1.21 43.34 -44.79
CA THR A 16 -0.75 42.35 -45.76
C THR A 16 0.76 42.15 -45.70
N MET A 17 1.54 43.19 -45.48
CA MET A 17 2.99 43.11 -45.32
C MET A 17 3.37 42.36 -44.03
N MET A 18 2.66 42.55 -42.92
CA MET A 18 2.89 41.78 -41.66
C MET A 18 2.60 40.27 -41.84
N ILE A 19 1.51 39.91 -42.54
CA ILE A 19 1.14 38.55 -42.82
C ILE A 19 2.22 37.84 -43.68
N ILE A 20 2.71 38.51 -44.73
CA ILE A 20 3.76 37.98 -45.61
C ILE A 20 5.06 37.77 -44.84
N VAL A 21 5.46 38.74 -44.00
CA VAL A 21 6.67 38.61 -43.13
C VAL A 21 6.52 37.47 -42.13
N GLY A 22 5.34 37.32 -41.50
CA GLY A 22 5.04 36.22 -40.59
C GLY A 22 5.13 34.85 -41.28
N LEU A 23 4.59 34.75 -42.49
CA LEU A 23 4.60 33.51 -43.27
C LEU A 23 6.02 33.13 -43.71
N VAL A 24 6.83 34.11 -44.12
CA VAL A 24 8.24 33.89 -44.51
C VAL A 24 9.06 33.44 -43.29
N LEU A 25 8.85 34.05 -42.10
CA LEU A 25 9.50 33.63 -40.85
C LEU A 25 9.10 32.21 -40.46
N PHE A 26 7.84 31.87 -40.60
CA PHE A 26 7.36 30.50 -40.34
C PHE A 26 7.99 29.46 -41.24
N ILE A 27 8.13 29.76 -42.54
CA ILE A 27 8.83 28.89 -43.50
C ILE A 27 10.31 28.76 -43.16
N LEU A 28 10.99 29.85 -42.79
CA LEU A 28 12.40 29.80 -42.40
C LEU A 28 12.62 28.95 -41.13
N VAL A 29 11.76 29.09 -40.11
CA VAL A 29 11.80 28.24 -38.93
C VAL A 29 11.55 26.78 -39.28
N GLY A 30 10.60 26.48 -40.16
CA GLY A 30 10.33 25.13 -40.67
C GLY A 30 11.52 24.52 -41.39
N ILE A 31 12.23 25.29 -42.21
CA ILE A 31 13.45 24.87 -42.92
C ILE A 31 14.59 24.59 -41.95
N VAL A 32 14.79 25.45 -40.93
CA VAL A 32 15.79 25.25 -39.88
C VAL A 32 15.51 23.97 -39.10
N PHE A 33 14.26 23.72 -38.73
CA PHE A 33 13.85 22.47 -38.06
C PHE A 33 14.04 21.24 -38.95
N TYR A 34 13.72 21.34 -40.23
CA TYR A 34 13.92 20.25 -41.19
C TYR A 34 15.42 19.95 -41.38
N ILE A 35 16.26 20.97 -41.53
CA ILE A 35 17.70 20.82 -41.67
C ILE A 35 18.32 20.27 -40.40
N SER A 36 17.87 20.72 -39.19
CA SER A 36 18.34 20.21 -37.93
C SER A 36 18.02 18.73 -37.75
N LYS A 37 16.79 18.27 -38.11
CA LYS A 37 16.46 16.84 -38.10
C LYS A 37 17.22 16.03 -39.15
N SER A 38 17.54 16.60 -40.31
CA SER A 38 18.32 15.94 -41.35
C SER A 38 19.80 15.89 -41.01
N ALA A 39 20.34 16.92 -40.34
CA ALA A 39 21.73 16.96 -39.87
C ALA A 39 21.99 15.92 -38.79
N VAL A 40 21.06 15.77 -37.82
CA VAL A 40 21.17 14.74 -36.77
C VAL A 40 21.15 13.32 -37.37
N LYS A 41 20.38 13.07 -38.43
CA LYS A 41 20.40 11.77 -39.11
C LYS A 41 21.66 11.52 -39.94
N LYS A 42 22.33 12.56 -40.50
CA LYS A 42 23.55 12.41 -41.26
C LYS A 42 24.82 12.38 -40.45
N THR A 43 24.85 13.00 -39.27
CA THR A 43 26.03 12.98 -38.36
C THR A 43 26.19 11.63 -37.67
N SER A 44 25.15 10.79 -37.64
CA SER A 44 25.27 9.42 -37.13
C SER A 44 25.76 8.42 -38.21
N GLN A 45 25.93 8.83 -39.47
CA GLN A 45 26.38 7.94 -40.56
C GLN A 45 27.70 8.34 -41.23
N GLN A 46 28.34 9.44 -40.83
CA GLN A 46 29.64 9.86 -41.40
C GLN A 46 30.68 10.20 -40.32
N GLY A 47 30.87 9.29 -39.39
CA GLY A 47 31.99 9.28 -38.45
C GLY A 47 32.86 8.04 -38.71
N ILE A 48 33.93 8.25 -39.49
CA ILE A 48 35.13 7.41 -39.50
C ILE A 48 34.98 6.02 -40.14
N LYS A 49 35.13 5.96 -41.45
CA LYS A 49 35.78 4.83 -42.11
C LYS A 49 37.28 4.96 -41.88
N THR A 50 37.78 4.51 -40.76
CA THR A 50 39.18 4.24 -40.55
C THR A 50 39.28 3.02 -39.67
N SER A 51 39.89 1.95 -40.21
CA SER A 51 40.07 0.61 -39.64
C SER A 51 38.79 -0.14 -39.30
N GLN A 52 38.51 -1.18 -40.04
CA GLN A 52 37.60 -2.25 -39.68
C GLN A 52 38.19 -3.02 -38.48
N ASP A 53 38.12 -2.43 -37.29
CA ASP A 53 37.93 -3.19 -36.08
C ASP A 53 36.44 -3.52 -36.10
N THR A 54 36.09 -4.73 -36.39
CA THR A 54 34.74 -5.29 -36.16
C THR A 54 34.51 -5.31 -34.67
N ALA A 55 34.23 -4.15 -34.09
CA ALA A 55 33.87 -4.05 -32.71
C ALA A 55 32.69 -5.02 -32.44
N LEU A 56 32.88 -5.89 -31.51
CA LEU A 56 31.90 -6.91 -31.14
C LEU A 56 30.53 -6.26 -30.89
N ASP A 57 29.55 -6.58 -31.74
CA ASP A 57 28.19 -6.04 -31.60
C ASP A 57 27.50 -6.71 -30.37
N THR A 58 27.56 -6.05 -29.25
CA THR A 58 26.93 -6.50 -28.00
C THR A 58 25.53 -5.94 -27.79
N GLN A 59 25.04 -5.12 -28.70
CA GLN A 59 23.73 -4.47 -28.59
C GLN A 59 22.58 -5.47 -28.42
N PRO A 60 22.50 -6.60 -29.14
CA PRO A 60 21.44 -7.59 -28.94
C PRO A 60 21.43 -8.19 -27.52
N ILE A 61 22.59 -8.49 -26.96
CA ILE A 61 22.74 -9.02 -25.61
C ILE A 61 22.28 -7.97 -24.58
N LYS A 62 22.74 -6.73 -24.76
CA LYS A 62 22.35 -5.61 -23.87
C LYS A 62 20.83 -5.37 -23.88
N GLU A 63 20.23 -5.37 -25.06
CA GLU A 63 18.78 -5.21 -25.19
C GLU A 63 17.99 -6.35 -24.57
N PHE A 64 18.46 -7.59 -24.75
CA PHE A 64 17.83 -8.77 -24.14
C PHE A 64 17.85 -8.70 -22.62
N VAL A 65 19.00 -8.42 -22.02
CA VAL A 65 19.15 -8.29 -20.55
C VAL A 65 18.34 -7.09 -20.03
N SER A 66 18.34 -5.97 -20.75
CA SER A 66 17.54 -4.78 -20.36
C SER A 66 16.03 -5.06 -20.40
N LYS A 67 15.53 -5.78 -21.40
CA LYS A 67 14.12 -6.20 -21.46
C LYS A 67 13.76 -7.14 -20.33
N CYS A 68 14.67 -8.04 -19.96
CA CYS A 68 14.49 -8.91 -18.82
C CYS A 68 14.39 -8.11 -17.51
N GLN A 69 15.34 -7.19 -17.26
CA GLN A 69 15.29 -6.30 -16.11
C GLN A 69 13.99 -5.49 -16.06
N ASP A 70 13.56 -4.90 -17.15
CA ASP A 70 12.31 -4.12 -17.23
C ASP A 70 11.08 -4.97 -16.87
N LYS A 71 11.03 -6.21 -17.36
CA LYS A 71 9.97 -7.16 -17.03
C LYS A 71 9.96 -7.48 -15.54
N LEU A 72 11.09 -7.85 -14.96
CA LEU A 72 11.21 -8.19 -13.54
C LEU A 72 10.92 -7.01 -12.63
N ALA A 73 11.33 -5.80 -13.01
CA ALA A 73 11.03 -4.57 -12.29
C ALA A 73 9.52 -4.32 -12.21
N LYS A 74 8.81 -4.43 -13.32
CA LYS A 74 7.35 -4.28 -13.39
C LYS A 74 6.63 -5.36 -12.59
N GLU A 75 7.08 -6.61 -12.69
CA GLU A 75 6.52 -7.73 -11.92
C GLU A 75 6.71 -7.52 -10.40
N ALA A 76 7.91 -7.13 -9.96
CA ALA A 76 8.19 -6.86 -8.55
C ALA A 76 7.28 -5.77 -7.99
N VAL A 77 7.14 -4.63 -8.69
CA VAL A 77 6.29 -3.51 -8.25
C VAL A 77 4.82 -3.92 -8.24
N MET A 78 4.35 -4.71 -9.22
CA MET A 78 2.96 -5.22 -9.22
C MET A 78 2.70 -6.18 -8.06
N LEU A 79 3.62 -7.11 -7.77
CA LEU A 79 3.50 -8.03 -6.64
C LEU A 79 3.45 -7.25 -5.32
N MET A 80 4.38 -6.30 -5.18
CA MET A 80 4.44 -5.41 -4.01
C MET A 80 3.10 -4.71 -3.75
N GLY A 81 2.49 -4.16 -4.79
CA GLY A 81 1.18 -3.52 -4.69
C GLY A 81 0.08 -4.52 -4.34
N LYS A 82 -0.06 -5.61 -5.09
CA LYS A 82 -1.15 -6.57 -4.92
C LYS A 82 -1.12 -7.36 -3.61
N GLN A 83 -0.01 -7.37 -2.91
CA GLN A 83 0.24 -8.22 -1.75
C GLN A 83 0.52 -7.45 -0.45
N GLY A 84 0.13 -6.19 -0.36
CA GLY A 84 0.25 -5.40 0.86
C GLY A 84 1.70 -5.08 1.24
N GLY A 85 2.57 -4.95 0.23
CA GLY A 85 3.98 -4.62 0.45
C GLY A 85 4.90 -5.83 0.67
N TYR A 86 4.46 -7.04 0.28
CA TYR A 86 5.23 -8.27 0.48
C TYR A 86 5.47 -9.04 -0.82
N ILE A 87 6.67 -9.60 -0.98
CA ILE A 87 7.02 -10.57 -2.03
C ILE A 87 7.53 -11.85 -1.36
N TYR A 88 6.80 -12.94 -1.58
CA TYR A 88 7.05 -14.20 -0.89
C TYR A 88 8.08 -15.09 -1.62
N LYS A 89 8.69 -16.00 -0.88
CA LYS A 89 9.76 -16.90 -1.37
C LYS A 89 9.34 -17.77 -2.55
N SER A 90 8.11 -18.29 -2.53
CA SER A 90 7.56 -19.07 -3.65
C SER A 90 7.46 -18.28 -4.96
N GLN A 91 7.51 -16.95 -4.88
CA GLN A 91 7.43 -16.04 -6.02
C GLN A 91 8.79 -15.52 -6.47
N GLY A 92 9.83 -15.77 -5.69
CA GLY A 92 11.20 -15.29 -5.92
C GLY A 92 11.67 -14.20 -4.96
N GLY A 93 10.86 -13.85 -3.94
CA GLY A 93 11.29 -13.02 -2.82
C GLY A 93 12.01 -13.82 -1.74
N ASP A 94 12.30 -13.18 -0.61
CA ASP A 94 13.00 -13.81 0.52
C ASP A 94 12.06 -14.16 1.68
N LEU A 95 10.83 -13.64 1.67
CA LEU A 95 9.87 -13.85 2.75
C LEU A 95 9.22 -15.23 2.70
N ILE A 96 9.15 -15.89 3.85
CA ILE A 96 8.60 -17.24 3.96
C ILE A 96 7.07 -17.21 3.79
N ASP A 97 6.56 -18.20 3.05
CA ASP A 97 5.13 -18.38 2.78
C ASP A 97 4.46 -19.17 3.91
N TYR A 98 4.10 -18.53 5.01
CA TYR A 98 3.27 -19.19 6.02
C TYR A 98 1.79 -18.91 5.76
N LEU A 99 1.02 -19.96 5.51
CA LEU A 99 -0.44 -19.90 5.39
C LEU A 99 -1.09 -19.80 6.77
N ASP A 100 -0.59 -20.57 7.75
CA ASP A 100 -1.11 -20.66 9.11
C ASP A 100 0.03 -20.83 10.10
N THR A 101 0.01 -20.04 11.16
CA THR A 101 0.80 -20.26 12.37
C THR A 101 -0.13 -20.12 13.56
N ASP A 102 0.31 -20.55 14.73
CA ASP A 102 -0.41 -20.34 16.02
C ASP A 102 -0.68 -18.86 16.32
N GLN A 103 -0.10 -17.96 15.53
CA GLN A 103 -0.31 -16.50 15.63
C GLN A 103 -1.29 -15.95 14.57
N GLY A 104 -1.97 -16.82 13.82
CA GLY A 104 -2.89 -16.46 12.73
C GLY A 104 -2.23 -16.33 11.37
N SER A 105 -3.05 -16.22 10.34
CA SER A 105 -2.60 -16.15 8.94
C SER A 105 -1.88 -14.83 8.67
N PHE A 106 -0.76 -14.90 7.92
CA PHE A 106 -0.02 -13.71 7.49
C PHE A 106 -0.65 -13.01 6.29
N PHE A 107 -1.40 -13.75 5.51
CA PHE A 107 -2.10 -13.26 4.32
C PHE A 107 -3.39 -14.05 4.07
N ILE A 108 -4.24 -13.47 3.25
CA ILE A 108 -5.44 -14.13 2.71
C ILE A 108 -5.32 -14.24 1.19
N MET A 109 -5.83 -15.32 0.61
CA MET A 109 -5.80 -15.51 -0.84
C MET A 109 -6.96 -14.75 -1.49
N TYR A 110 -6.64 -13.83 -2.39
CA TYR A 110 -7.61 -13.10 -3.18
C TYR A 110 -7.09 -12.84 -4.60
N ASP A 111 -7.92 -13.10 -5.62
CA ASP A 111 -7.57 -12.90 -7.04
C ASP A 111 -6.16 -13.46 -7.38
N SER A 112 -5.90 -14.70 -6.95
CA SER A 112 -4.62 -15.41 -7.10
C SER A 112 -3.41 -14.71 -6.46
N SER A 113 -3.62 -13.74 -5.58
CA SER A 113 -2.59 -12.99 -4.86
C SER A 113 -2.64 -13.29 -3.36
N LYS A 114 -1.50 -13.27 -2.70
CA LYS A 114 -1.33 -13.42 -1.25
C LYS A 114 -1.42 -12.06 -0.58
N VAL A 115 -2.64 -11.58 -0.31
CA VAL A 115 -2.86 -10.25 0.26
C VAL A 115 -2.53 -10.26 1.74
N ALA A 116 -1.47 -9.56 2.13
CA ALA A 116 -1.01 -9.52 3.51
C ALA A 116 -1.95 -8.71 4.41
N TYR A 117 -2.06 -9.13 5.67
CA TYR A 117 -2.74 -8.35 6.70
C TYR A 117 -1.85 -7.17 7.12
N ASN A 118 -2.15 -5.99 6.61
CA ASN A 118 -1.52 -4.75 7.07
C ASN A 118 -2.19 -4.19 8.33
N ILE A 119 -3.45 -4.59 8.60
CA ILE A 119 -4.14 -4.33 9.85
C ILE A 119 -4.42 -5.66 10.53
N LYS A 120 -3.82 -5.86 11.69
CA LYS A 120 -4.00 -7.04 12.55
C LYS A 120 -4.80 -6.70 13.79
N GLN A 121 -5.27 -7.73 14.49
CA GLN A 121 -5.89 -7.56 15.80
C GLN A 121 -4.95 -6.82 16.76
N PRO A 122 -5.50 -6.09 17.72
CA PRO A 122 -4.69 -5.44 18.75
C PRO A 122 -3.92 -6.49 19.57
N PRO A 123 -2.79 -6.11 20.15
CA PRO A 123 -2.03 -7.02 21.00
C PRO A 123 -2.81 -7.36 22.26
N ILE A 124 -2.63 -8.58 22.76
CA ILE A 124 -3.08 -8.94 24.11
C ILE A 124 -2.10 -8.29 25.08
N TYR A 125 -2.55 -7.29 25.81
CA TYR A 125 -1.74 -6.64 26.83
C TYR A 125 -1.72 -7.48 28.09
N SER A 126 -0.62 -8.14 28.40
CA SER A 126 -0.42 -8.90 29.65
C SER A 126 -0.19 -8.01 30.87
N VAL A 127 0.26 -6.78 30.64
CA VAL A 127 0.42 -5.74 31.67
C VAL A 127 -0.17 -4.47 31.10
N ALA A 128 -1.26 -4.03 31.66
CA ALA A 128 -1.88 -2.80 31.23
C ALA A 128 -0.91 -1.64 31.50
N PRO A 129 -0.72 -0.72 30.52
CA PRO A 129 -0.11 0.56 30.87
C PRO A 129 -1.01 1.37 31.82
N PHE A 130 -2.17 0.83 32.23
CA PHE A 130 -3.25 1.57 32.84
C PHE A 130 -3.70 1.06 34.20
N SER A 131 -3.45 -0.17 34.55
CA SER A 131 -3.85 -0.73 35.87
C SER A 131 -3.08 -1.98 36.20
N SER A 132 -3.28 -2.47 37.42
CA SER A 132 -2.71 -3.72 37.94
C SER A 132 -3.35 -4.99 37.33
N ALA A 133 -4.45 -4.87 36.60
CA ALA A 133 -5.11 -5.95 35.90
C ALA A 133 -5.11 -5.66 34.38
N PRO A 134 -4.90 -6.67 33.50
CA PRO A 134 -5.06 -6.47 32.08
C PRO A 134 -6.49 -6.02 31.81
N PRO A 135 -6.72 -4.91 31.11
CA PRO A 135 -8.06 -4.54 30.70
C PRO A 135 -8.60 -5.57 29.74
N ASP A 136 -9.89 -5.88 29.88
CA ASP A 136 -10.62 -6.52 28.80
C ASP A 136 -10.55 -5.62 27.58
N TYR A 137 -10.33 -6.20 26.40
CA TYR A 137 -10.36 -5.42 25.16
C TYR A 137 -11.77 -4.84 24.94
N PRO A 138 -11.89 -3.59 24.50
CA PRO A 138 -10.84 -2.59 24.28
C PRO A 138 -10.40 -1.87 25.54
N TRP A 139 -10.82 -2.16 26.66
CA TRP A 139 -10.57 -1.67 28.02
C TRP A 139 -11.85 -1.29 28.76
N ILE A 140 -11.81 -1.49 30.07
CA ILE A 140 -12.89 -1.18 31.01
C ILE A 140 -13.45 0.26 30.90
N SER A 141 -12.70 1.18 30.33
CA SER A 141 -13.06 2.61 30.28
C SER A 141 -13.28 3.16 28.86
N PHE A 142 -13.66 2.33 27.91
CA PHE A 142 -14.08 2.84 26.61
C PHE A 142 -15.39 3.66 26.76
N PRO A 143 -15.51 4.87 26.18
CA PRO A 143 -14.65 5.54 25.20
C PRO A 143 -13.47 6.37 25.75
N TYR A 144 -12.88 6.10 26.86
CA TYR A 144 -11.74 6.78 27.49
C TYR A 144 -11.92 8.24 27.86
N GLU A 145 -13.11 8.70 27.98
CA GLU A 145 -13.38 10.06 28.41
C GLU A 145 -12.90 10.22 29.85
N ASN A 146 -11.82 10.97 30.06
CA ASN A 146 -11.29 11.43 31.33
C ASN A 146 -10.46 10.44 32.20
N ALA A 147 -10.44 9.15 31.95
CA ALA A 147 -9.70 8.23 32.82
C ALA A 147 -8.26 7.97 32.38
N HIS A 148 -7.97 8.07 31.09
CA HIS A 148 -6.67 7.69 30.52
C HIS A 148 -6.27 8.62 29.38
N SER A 149 -5.98 9.88 29.67
CA SER A 149 -5.53 10.86 28.69
C SER A 149 -4.28 10.41 27.89
N ASN A 150 -3.49 9.51 28.46
CA ASN A 150 -2.30 8.96 27.82
C ASN A 150 -2.60 7.85 26.81
N VAL A 151 -3.79 7.28 26.81
CA VAL A 151 -4.18 6.21 25.87
C VAL A 151 -4.40 6.74 24.47
N GLN A 152 -4.86 7.97 24.34
CA GLN A 152 -5.06 8.64 23.05
C GLN A 152 -3.76 8.82 22.24
N THR A 153 -2.62 8.68 22.90
CA THR A 153 -1.30 8.73 22.24
C THR A 153 -0.74 7.34 21.89
N PHE A 154 -1.50 6.27 22.17
CA PHE A 154 -1.09 4.91 21.86
C PHE A 154 -1.39 4.61 20.38
N ASP A 155 -0.36 4.62 19.55
CA ASP A 155 -0.46 4.14 18.18
C ASP A 155 -0.85 2.66 18.19
N GLY A 156 -1.94 2.31 17.51
CA GLY A 156 -2.36 0.92 17.35
C GLY A 156 -3.24 0.37 18.47
N ILE A 157 -4.02 1.18 19.13
CA ILE A 157 -4.96 0.79 20.20
C ILE A 157 -6.00 -0.25 19.74
N PHE A 158 -6.58 -0.03 18.56
CA PHE A 158 -7.61 -0.90 17.99
C PHE A 158 -7.08 -1.85 16.93
N GLY A 159 -5.78 -1.97 16.80
CA GLY A 159 -5.13 -2.85 15.85
C GLY A 159 -3.63 -2.62 15.79
N LEU A 160 -2.93 -3.49 15.07
CA LEU A 160 -1.50 -3.35 14.79
C LEU A 160 -1.28 -3.10 13.31
N SER A 161 -0.56 -2.04 12.97
CA SER A 161 -0.02 -1.84 11.63
C SER A 161 1.10 -2.85 11.36
N ASN A 162 0.95 -3.61 10.28
CA ASN A 162 1.94 -4.59 9.83
C ASN A 162 2.47 -4.26 8.42
N MET A 163 2.40 -2.99 8.04
CA MET A 163 2.94 -2.53 6.76
C MET A 163 4.47 -2.49 6.83
N PRO A 164 5.21 -3.11 5.88
CA PRO A 164 6.67 -3.06 5.90
C PRO A 164 7.18 -1.64 5.64
N PRO A 165 8.40 -1.30 6.09
CA PRO A 165 8.97 0.02 5.84
C PRO A 165 9.25 0.26 4.35
N LEU A 166 9.24 1.51 3.92
CA LEU A 166 9.48 1.87 2.52
C LEU A 166 10.92 1.62 2.09
N ASN A 167 11.87 2.14 2.88
CA ASN A 167 13.29 2.15 2.55
C ASN A 167 14.10 1.17 3.41
N ALA A 168 15.17 0.61 2.86
CA ALA A 168 16.05 -0.33 3.56
C ALA A 168 16.70 0.26 4.82
N SER A 169 16.92 1.57 4.87
CA SER A 169 17.43 2.27 6.06
C SER A 169 16.48 2.28 7.25
N GLN A 170 15.20 2.00 7.02
CA GLN A 170 14.15 2.00 8.05
C GLN A 170 13.92 0.62 8.68
N GLY A 171 14.47 -0.43 8.09
CA GLY A 171 14.36 -1.79 8.62
C GLY A 171 14.50 -2.89 7.56
N PRO A 172 14.63 -4.13 7.99
CA PRO A 172 14.65 -5.29 7.10
C PRO A 172 13.28 -5.47 6.43
N ASN A 173 13.26 -6.20 5.32
CA ASN A 173 12.05 -6.51 4.56
C ASN A 173 11.28 -5.28 4.07
N SER A 174 12.01 -4.16 3.85
CA SER A 174 11.42 -2.96 3.26
C SER A 174 10.95 -3.22 1.82
N PHE A 175 10.06 -2.35 1.31
CA PHE A 175 9.68 -2.37 -0.11
C PHE A 175 10.90 -2.37 -1.01
N GLN A 176 11.86 -1.48 -0.72
CA GLN A 176 13.11 -1.36 -1.46
C GLN A 176 13.87 -2.69 -1.49
N SER A 177 14.19 -3.26 -0.33
CA SER A 177 14.99 -4.49 -0.23
C SER A 177 14.31 -5.70 -0.87
N GLN A 178 12.99 -5.80 -0.76
CA GLN A 178 12.24 -6.89 -1.36
C GLN A 178 12.23 -6.82 -2.90
N ILE A 179 12.12 -5.62 -3.49
CA ILE A 179 12.23 -5.43 -4.94
C ILE A 179 13.65 -5.76 -5.40
N GLU A 180 14.68 -5.32 -4.68
CA GLU A 180 16.09 -5.64 -4.96
C GLU A 180 16.32 -7.14 -4.97
N SER A 181 15.93 -7.84 -3.90
CA SER A 181 16.06 -9.30 -3.78
C SER A 181 15.30 -10.07 -4.85
N TYR A 182 14.06 -9.65 -5.16
CA TYR A 182 13.27 -10.31 -6.20
C TYR A 182 13.97 -10.25 -7.57
N ILE A 183 14.49 -9.09 -7.94
CA ILE A 183 15.19 -8.91 -9.22
C ILE A 183 16.48 -9.74 -9.21
N ASP A 184 17.29 -9.66 -8.16
CA ASP A 184 18.54 -10.40 -8.07
C ASP A 184 18.33 -11.91 -8.13
N ASN A 185 17.31 -12.44 -7.45
CA ASN A 185 17.00 -13.87 -7.43
C ASN A 185 16.48 -14.39 -8.78
N LYS A 186 15.89 -13.53 -9.62
CA LYS A 186 15.31 -13.92 -10.91
C LYS A 186 16.11 -13.51 -12.13
N MET A 187 17.08 -12.62 -11.97
CA MET A 187 17.80 -12.02 -13.10
C MET A 187 18.57 -13.07 -13.90
N GLU A 188 19.25 -14.01 -13.23
CA GLU A 188 20.01 -15.06 -13.90
C GLU A 188 19.14 -15.96 -14.77
N SER A 189 17.99 -16.39 -14.24
CA SER A 189 17.06 -17.27 -14.97
C SER A 189 16.31 -16.55 -16.10
N CYS A 190 16.04 -15.24 -15.93
CA CYS A 190 15.38 -14.44 -16.94
C CYS A 190 16.35 -14.05 -18.07
N ALA A 191 17.59 -13.68 -17.76
CA ALA A 191 18.63 -13.30 -18.70
C ALA A 191 19.49 -14.50 -19.12
N ASP A 192 18.87 -15.62 -19.47
CA ASP A 192 19.57 -16.78 -19.99
C ASP A 192 20.21 -16.47 -21.35
N LEU A 193 21.53 -16.39 -21.37
CA LEU A 193 22.33 -16.05 -22.56
C LEU A 193 22.81 -17.28 -23.36
N SER A 194 22.27 -18.46 -23.08
CA SER A 194 22.67 -19.73 -23.75
C SER A 194 22.48 -19.67 -25.28
N SER A 195 21.46 -18.98 -25.79
CA SER A 195 21.22 -18.79 -27.21
C SER A 195 22.38 -18.05 -27.90
N PHE A 196 22.97 -17.07 -27.26
CA PHE A 196 24.10 -16.33 -27.82
C PHE A 196 25.41 -17.14 -27.82
N THR A 197 25.55 -18.11 -26.94
CA THR A 197 26.71 -19.01 -26.93
C THR A 197 26.70 -19.93 -28.14
N SER A 198 25.54 -20.29 -28.68
CA SER A 198 25.40 -21.08 -29.92
C SER A 198 25.71 -20.26 -31.18
N GLU A 199 25.64 -18.91 -31.10
CA GLU A 199 25.96 -18.00 -32.18
C GLU A 199 27.46 -17.65 -32.28
N GLY A 200 28.31 -18.36 -31.54
CA GLY A 200 29.77 -18.19 -31.63
C GLY A 200 30.37 -17.27 -30.57
N TYR A 201 29.62 -16.92 -29.54
CA TYR A 201 30.10 -16.18 -28.38
C TYR A 201 30.48 -17.13 -27.22
N GLU A 202 31.49 -16.74 -26.45
CA GLU A 202 31.75 -17.25 -25.12
C GLU A 202 31.32 -16.19 -24.11
N ILE A 203 30.34 -16.52 -23.25
CA ILE A 203 29.72 -15.55 -22.33
C ILE A 203 29.91 -16.07 -20.91
N SER A 204 30.45 -15.22 -20.05
CA SER A 204 30.48 -15.48 -18.61
C SER A 204 29.76 -14.36 -17.87
N VAL A 205 28.87 -14.73 -16.95
CA VAL A 205 27.98 -13.82 -16.22
C VAL A 205 28.30 -13.94 -14.73
N ASN A 206 28.52 -12.81 -14.08
CA ASN A 206 28.61 -12.73 -12.63
C ASN A 206 27.24 -12.44 -12.00
N LYS A 207 27.12 -12.68 -10.69
CA LYS A 207 25.89 -12.41 -9.94
C LYS A 207 25.45 -10.97 -10.12
N SER A 208 24.16 -10.78 -10.27
CA SER A 208 23.53 -9.48 -10.28
C SER A 208 23.50 -8.86 -8.87
N LYS A 209 23.59 -7.55 -8.84
CA LYS A 209 23.32 -6.73 -7.65
C LYS A 209 22.48 -5.54 -8.04
N THR A 210 21.26 -5.53 -7.54
CA THR A 210 20.27 -4.51 -7.83
C THR A 210 20.26 -3.44 -6.74
N THR A 211 20.05 -2.21 -7.15
CA THR A 211 19.78 -1.05 -6.28
C THR A 211 18.51 -0.38 -6.75
N VAL A 212 17.57 -0.16 -5.82
CA VAL A 212 16.28 0.46 -6.08
C VAL A 212 16.22 1.82 -5.40
N THR A 213 15.69 2.80 -6.11
CA THR A 213 15.36 4.13 -5.56
C THR A 213 13.88 4.37 -5.77
N ILE A 214 13.13 4.49 -4.69
CA ILE A 214 11.70 4.78 -4.71
C ILE A 214 11.53 6.30 -4.56
N ALA A 215 11.17 6.96 -5.67
CA ALA A 215 10.87 8.39 -5.70
C ALA A 215 9.36 8.64 -5.65
N SER A 216 8.94 9.90 -5.57
CA SER A 216 7.51 10.27 -5.55
C SER A 216 6.78 9.96 -6.86
N SER A 217 7.48 10.03 -8.00
CA SER A 217 6.89 9.84 -9.34
C SER A 217 7.20 8.50 -9.99
N ASP A 218 8.26 7.84 -9.55
CA ASP A 218 8.79 6.64 -10.21
C ASP A 218 9.58 5.74 -9.26
N VAL A 219 9.81 4.50 -9.72
CA VAL A 219 10.74 3.55 -9.11
C VAL A 219 11.87 3.31 -10.09
N ARG A 220 13.09 3.69 -9.70
CA ARG A 220 14.32 3.55 -10.51
C ARG A 220 15.10 2.35 -10.07
N ILE A 221 15.42 1.50 -11.00
CA ILE A 221 16.11 0.24 -10.76
C ILE A 221 17.43 0.25 -11.54
N LYS A 222 18.54 0.03 -10.84
CA LYS A 222 19.86 -0.13 -11.42
C LYS A 222 20.42 -1.47 -11.01
N THR A 223 20.75 -2.33 -11.98
CA THR A 223 21.34 -3.65 -11.75
C THR A 223 22.75 -3.67 -12.31
N SER A 224 23.74 -3.95 -11.47
CA SER A 224 25.09 -4.32 -11.87
C SER A 224 25.11 -5.83 -12.07
N MET A 225 25.37 -6.27 -13.30
CA MET A 225 25.48 -7.68 -13.69
C MET A 225 26.64 -7.77 -14.70
N PRO A 226 27.87 -7.99 -14.23
CA PRO A 226 29.03 -8.01 -15.12
C PRO A 226 28.97 -9.22 -16.07
N ILE A 227 28.93 -8.93 -17.34
CA ILE A 227 28.88 -9.91 -18.44
C ILE A 227 30.14 -9.73 -19.29
N ARG A 228 30.98 -10.76 -19.34
CA ARG A 228 32.13 -10.85 -20.24
C ARG A 228 31.72 -11.61 -21.49
N ILE A 229 31.98 -11.02 -22.65
CA ILE A 229 31.64 -11.58 -23.94
C ILE A 229 32.91 -11.67 -24.78
N ILE A 230 33.18 -12.85 -25.33
CA ILE A 230 34.31 -13.12 -26.25
C ILE A 230 33.74 -13.66 -27.55
N ASN A 231 34.12 -13.06 -28.67
CA ASN A 231 33.85 -13.63 -29.99
C ASN A 231 34.88 -14.74 -30.28
N LYS A 232 34.41 -15.97 -30.44
CA LYS A 232 35.30 -17.14 -30.68
C LYS A 232 36.06 -17.07 -32.02
N ALA A 233 35.52 -16.35 -33.00
CA ALA A 233 36.15 -16.24 -34.33
C ALA A 233 37.29 -15.19 -34.34
N THR A 234 37.10 -14.06 -33.63
CA THR A 234 38.07 -12.94 -33.66
C THR A 234 38.90 -12.88 -32.34
N SER A 235 38.52 -13.58 -31.29
CA SER A 235 39.08 -13.51 -29.95
C SER A 235 38.95 -12.14 -29.29
N GLU A 236 38.12 -11.25 -29.85
CA GLU A 236 37.80 -9.97 -29.27
C GLU A 236 36.93 -10.13 -28.02
N GLN A 237 37.21 -9.34 -26.98
CA GLN A 237 36.44 -9.36 -25.75
C GLN A 237 35.87 -8.00 -25.40
N THR A 238 34.71 -8.00 -24.81
CA THR A 238 34.07 -6.81 -24.26
C THR A 238 33.31 -7.11 -22.96
N TYR A 239 32.93 -6.05 -22.25
CA TYR A 239 32.22 -6.15 -20.99
C TYR A 239 30.99 -5.28 -21.01
N ILE A 240 29.91 -5.81 -20.47
CA ILE A 240 28.67 -5.08 -20.17
C ILE A 240 28.45 -5.25 -18.66
N ASP A 241 28.17 -4.18 -17.94
CA ASP A 241 28.05 -4.28 -16.48
C ASP A 241 26.70 -3.76 -15.98
N THR A 242 26.22 -2.63 -16.46
CA THR A 242 25.13 -1.91 -15.82
C THR A 242 23.89 -1.81 -16.71
N PHE A 243 22.76 -2.13 -16.11
CA PHE A 243 21.44 -2.01 -16.72
C PHE A 243 20.57 -1.11 -15.86
N SER A 244 19.68 -0.33 -16.46
CA SER A 244 18.79 0.57 -15.74
C SER A 244 17.42 0.60 -16.38
N THR A 245 16.39 0.60 -15.52
CA THR A 245 15.00 0.76 -15.94
C THR A 245 14.24 1.62 -14.95
N THR A 246 13.09 2.13 -15.38
CA THR A 246 12.22 2.96 -14.54
C THR A 246 10.78 2.49 -14.67
N VAL A 247 10.12 2.26 -13.55
CA VAL A 247 8.70 1.97 -13.49
C VAL A 247 7.97 3.24 -13.06
N ASN A 248 7.13 3.77 -13.94
CA ASN A 248 6.41 5.03 -13.73
C ASN A 248 5.19 4.83 -12.83
N VAL A 249 5.44 4.63 -11.55
CA VAL A 249 4.45 4.43 -10.49
C VAL A 249 4.82 5.27 -9.28
N ARG A 250 3.87 5.98 -8.73
CA ARG A 250 4.03 6.81 -7.53
C ARG A 250 3.99 5.94 -6.26
N LEU A 251 4.89 4.96 -6.18
CA LEU A 251 4.90 3.98 -5.09
C LEU A 251 5.12 4.63 -3.73
N SER A 252 5.97 5.67 -3.65
CA SER A 252 6.20 6.41 -2.41
C SER A 252 4.94 7.14 -1.93
N ASP A 253 4.26 7.85 -2.84
CA ASP A 253 3.03 8.58 -2.49
C ASP A 253 1.92 7.63 -2.06
N MET A 254 1.76 6.50 -2.78
CA MET A 254 0.83 5.42 -2.43
C MET A 254 1.14 4.85 -1.04
N TYR A 255 2.41 4.59 -0.75
CA TYR A 255 2.85 4.08 0.55
C TYR A 255 2.45 5.01 1.70
N TYR A 256 2.76 6.31 1.59
CA TYR A 256 2.43 7.25 2.65
C TYR A 256 0.93 7.47 2.81
N PHE A 257 0.19 7.47 1.70
CA PHE A 257 -1.26 7.52 1.73
C PHE A 257 -1.86 6.32 2.47
N VAL A 258 -1.46 5.09 2.09
CA VAL A 258 -1.94 3.85 2.73
C VAL A 258 -1.54 3.79 4.20
N LYS A 259 -0.30 4.19 4.52
CA LYS A 259 0.18 4.25 5.90
C LYS A 259 -0.64 5.19 6.78
N ASP A 260 -1.02 6.35 6.25
CA ASP A 260 -1.89 7.30 6.97
C ASP A 260 -3.28 6.71 7.23
N ILE A 261 -3.87 6.04 6.23
CA ILE A 261 -5.15 5.34 6.35
C ILE A 261 -5.07 4.23 7.41
N ILE A 262 -4.05 3.38 7.36
CA ILE A 262 -3.85 2.31 8.34
C ILE A 262 -3.70 2.88 9.76
N ASN A 263 -2.91 3.95 9.92
CA ASN A 263 -2.71 4.57 11.24
C ASN A 263 -4.01 5.17 11.79
N LYS A 264 -4.84 5.75 10.94
CA LYS A 264 -6.17 6.25 11.34
C LYS A 264 -7.10 5.12 11.75
N ASP A 265 -7.11 4.03 11.00
CA ASP A 265 -7.93 2.86 11.26
C ASP A 265 -7.55 2.18 12.60
N VAL A 266 -6.27 1.94 12.84
CA VAL A 266 -5.82 1.30 14.09
C VAL A 266 -5.84 2.23 15.31
N GLY A 267 -5.88 3.54 15.10
CA GLY A 267 -5.86 4.56 16.16
C GLY A 267 -7.24 5.11 16.56
N ASN A 268 -8.26 4.93 15.75
CA ASN A 268 -9.57 5.52 15.96
C ASN A 268 -10.70 4.54 15.60
N ILE A 269 -11.40 4.04 16.60
CA ILE A 269 -12.51 3.08 16.42
C ILE A 269 -13.66 3.61 15.55
N LYS A 270 -13.81 4.94 15.45
CA LYS A 270 -14.84 5.58 14.62
C LYS A 270 -14.34 5.94 13.23
N PHE A 271 -13.13 5.53 12.88
CA PHE A 271 -12.63 5.75 11.54
C PHE A 271 -13.33 4.80 10.57
N ASN A 272 -14.01 5.35 9.59
CA ASN A 272 -14.70 4.57 8.57
C ASN A 272 -13.83 4.46 7.32
N LEU A 273 -13.25 3.28 7.09
CA LEU A 273 -12.38 3.03 5.93
C LEU A 273 -13.13 3.19 4.59
N LYS A 274 -14.45 2.97 4.59
CA LYS A 274 -15.34 3.06 3.41
C LYS A 274 -15.78 4.49 3.08
N ASP A 275 -15.49 5.46 3.97
CA ASP A 275 -15.90 6.84 3.73
C ASP A 275 -15.23 7.39 2.47
N ALA A 276 -16.03 7.89 1.54
CA ALA A 276 -15.57 8.55 0.32
C ALA A 276 -14.66 9.77 0.61
N GLY A 277 -14.79 10.38 1.79
CA GLY A 277 -13.93 11.47 2.27
C GLY A 277 -12.46 11.05 2.45
N ASN A 278 -12.18 9.76 2.56
CA ASN A 278 -10.82 9.24 2.61
C ASN A 278 -10.11 9.30 1.24
N ASN A 279 -10.86 9.39 0.15
CA ASN A 279 -10.28 9.53 -1.18
C ASN A 279 -9.57 10.88 -1.31
N GLN A 280 -8.31 10.87 -1.69
CA GLN A 280 -7.51 12.08 -1.82
C GLN A 280 -6.83 12.15 -3.19
N ASN A 281 -6.88 13.33 -3.81
CA ASN A 281 -6.25 13.57 -5.12
C ASN A 281 -6.66 12.51 -6.16
N SER A 282 -5.71 11.62 -6.50
CA SER A 282 -5.89 10.52 -7.46
C SER A 282 -6.01 9.15 -6.78
N PHE A 283 -5.92 9.08 -5.45
CA PHE A 283 -6.07 7.83 -4.72
C PHE A 283 -7.53 7.55 -4.41
N ARG A 284 -7.97 6.31 -4.66
CA ARG A 284 -9.32 5.82 -4.39
C ARG A 284 -9.24 4.56 -3.57
N ILE A 285 -10.08 4.48 -2.54
CA ILE A 285 -10.19 3.31 -1.67
C ILE A 285 -11.50 2.59 -2.00
N ASN A 286 -11.41 1.29 -2.18
CA ASN A 286 -12.55 0.39 -2.27
C ASN A 286 -12.35 -0.74 -1.28
N VAL A 287 -13.33 -0.99 -0.42
CA VAL A 287 -13.30 -2.08 0.57
C VAL A 287 -14.20 -3.22 0.09
N LEU A 288 -13.65 -4.41 0.08
CA LEU A 288 -14.32 -5.65 -0.29
C LEU A 288 -14.65 -6.40 1.00
N GLU A 289 -15.90 -6.33 1.39
CA GLU A 289 -16.44 -6.98 2.59
C GLU A 289 -17.16 -8.27 2.24
N ASN A 290 -17.22 -9.20 3.20
CA ASN A 290 -18.01 -10.44 3.11
C ASN A 290 -17.71 -11.27 1.84
N ILE A 291 -16.51 -11.20 1.31
CA ILE A 291 -16.10 -11.93 0.11
C ILE A 291 -15.61 -13.35 0.40
N PHE A 292 -15.40 -13.68 1.67
CA PHE A 292 -14.90 -14.96 2.12
C PHE A 292 -16.03 -15.85 2.68
N THR A 293 -16.00 -17.13 2.35
CA THR A 293 -16.94 -18.15 2.87
C THR A 293 -16.33 -19.02 3.96
N ASP A 294 -14.99 -19.01 4.11
CA ASP A 294 -14.30 -19.72 5.17
C ASP A 294 -14.53 -19.00 6.50
N SER A 295 -15.02 -19.74 7.51
CA SER A 295 -15.34 -19.20 8.84
C SER A 295 -14.18 -18.47 9.52
N ARG A 296 -12.94 -18.80 9.16
CA ARG A 296 -11.72 -18.14 9.68
C ARG A 296 -11.53 -16.71 9.18
N PHE A 297 -12.13 -16.37 8.04
CA PHE A 297 -11.95 -15.09 7.33
C PHE A 297 -13.27 -14.38 7.05
N LEU A 298 -14.39 -14.86 7.62
CA LEU A 298 -15.75 -14.43 7.26
C LEU A 298 -15.97 -12.93 7.39
N LYS A 299 -15.30 -12.33 8.37
CA LYS A 299 -15.39 -10.89 8.69
C LYS A 299 -14.14 -10.09 8.29
N ASP A 300 -13.18 -10.76 7.67
CA ASP A 300 -11.96 -10.09 7.21
C ASP A 300 -12.26 -9.32 5.92
N ASP A 301 -11.67 -8.16 5.76
CA ASP A 301 -11.83 -7.28 4.61
C ASP A 301 -10.56 -7.18 3.77
N ILE A 302 -10.75 -6.82 2.50
CA ILE A 302 -9.65 -6.38 1.65
C ILE A 302 -9.89 -4.95 1.21
N ALA A 303 -8.96 -4.06 1.54
CA ALA A 303 -8.90 -2.72 0.99
C ALA A 303 -8.06 -2.72 -0.30
N VAL A 304 -8.62 -2.14 -1.34
CA VAL A 304 -7.96 -1.92 -2.64
C VAL A 304 -7.82 -0.42 -2.85
N VAL A 305 -6.58 0.05 -2.86
CA VAL A 305 -6.25 1.44 -3.12
C VAL A 305 -5.71 1.56 -4.53
N THR A 306 -6.35 2.38 -5.36
CA THR A 306 -5.92 2.63 -6.74
C THR A 306 -5.37 4.03 -6.91
N ASP A 307 -4.44 4.22 -7.84
CA ASP A 307 -3.93 5.52 -8.24
C ASP A 307 -4.25 5.80 -9.71
N ASP A 308 -5.07 6.82 -9.96
CA ASP A 308 -5.48 7.21 -11.33
C ASP A 308 -4.31 7.69 -12.21
N ARG A 309 -3.16 7.98 -11.60
CA ARG A 309 -1.97 8.51 -12.28
C ARG A 309 -0.87 7.47 -12.50
N SER A 310 -1.01 6.27 -11.95
CA SER A 310 0.00 5.23 -12.02
C SER A 310 -0.50 4.03 -12.81
N GLN A 311 0.27 3.62 -13.82
CA GLN A 311 -0.06 2.46 -14.64
C GLN A 311 1.18 1.59 -14.90
N ILE A 312 0.99 0.27 -14.89
CA ILE A 312 2.00 -0.71 -15.30
C ILE A 312 1.43 -1.52 -16.47
N SER A 313 2.10 -1.49 -17.60
CA SER A 313 1.68 -2.23 -18.81
C SER A 313 0.23 -1.96 -19.22
N GLY A 314 -0.23 -0.72 -19.08
CA GLY A 314 -1.59 -0.29 -19.44
C GLY A 314 -2.67 -0.65 -18.40
N LYS A 315 -2.31 -1.25 -17.25
CA LYS A 315 -3.21 -1.49 -16.14
C LYS A 315 -2.95 -0.49 -15.02
N GLN A 316 -4.02 0.01 -14.41
CA GLN A 316 -3.94 0.90 -13.26
C GLN A 316 -3.19 0.19 -12.12
N PHE A 317 -2.29 0.93 -11.46
CA PHE A 317 -1.60 0.42 -10.29
C PHE A 317 -2.53 0.41 -9.08
N GLU A 318 -2.50 -0.69 -8.35
CA GLU A 318 -3.29 -0.89 -7.15
C GLU A 318 -2.41 -1.38 -5.99
N TYR A 319 -2.76 -0.95 -4.78
CA TYR A 319 -2.22 -1.47 -3.54
C TYR A 319 -3.35 -2.16 -2.77
N ARG A 320 -3.17 -3.44 -2.46
CA ARG A 320 -4.15 -4.24 -1.72
C ARG A 320 -3.61 -4.59 -0.36
N PHE A 321 -4.44 -4.51 0.66
CA PHE A 321 -4.10 -5.03 1.97
C PHE A 321 -5.32 -5.64 2.64
N ALA A 322 -5.09 -6.64 3.49
CA ALA A 322 -6.15 -7.24 4.29
C ALA A 322 -6.24 -6.55 5.65
N ARG A 323 -7.47 -6.43 6.14
CA ARG A 323 -7.85 -6.01 7.48
C ARG A 323 -8.42 -7.21 8.21
N LYS A 324 -7.79 -7.58 9.33
CA LYS A 324 -8.26 -8.68 10.18
C LYS A 324 -9.44 -8.21 11.00
N ASN A 325 -10.48 -9.05 11.11
CA ASN A 325 -11.61 -8.78 12.00
C ASN A 325 -11.14 -8.53 13.43
N ARG A 326 -11.71 -7.53 14.08
CA ARG A 326 -11.42 -7.09 15.44
C ARG A 326 -12.69 -7.15 16.29
N ALA A 327 -12.54 -7.34 17.59
CA ALA A 327 -13.69 -7.39 18.47
C ALA A 327 -14.38 -6.02 18.57
N PRO A 328 -15.72 -5.99 18.68
CA PRO A 328 -16.43 -4.77 19.01
C PRO A 328 -16.03 -4.26 20.39
N ALA A 329 -16.16 -2.98 20.62
CA ALA A 329 -15.83 -2.31 21.86
C ALA A 329 -17.09 -1.94 22.63
N LEU A 330 -17.31 -2.56 23.79
CA LEU A 330 -18.42 -2.24 24.67
C LEU A 330 -18.13 -0.92 25.40
N TYR A 331 -19.05 0.06 25.26
CA TYR A 331 -18.96 1.29 26.04
C TYR A 331 -18.97 0.97 27.53
N TYR A 332 -18.07 1.64 28.27
CA TYR A 332 -18.01 1.46 29.72
C TYR A 332 -19.35 1.81 30.34
N ILE A 333 -19.92 0.85 31.05
CA ILE A 333 -21.19 1.01 31.78
C ILE A 333 -20.88 1.77 33.05
N LYS A 334 -21.08 3.09 33.00
CA LYS A 334 -20.87 3.98 34.15
C LYS A 334 -22.02 3.84 35.15
N ARG A 335 -21.64 3.87 36.41
CA ARG A 335 -22.55 4.09 37.49
C ARG A 335 -23.06 5.52 37.49
N GLN A 336 -24.36 5.72 37.50
CA GLN A 336 -24.93 7.01 37.85
C GLN A 336 -25.10 7.10 39.38
N SER A 337 -24.14 7.65 40.09
CA SER A 337 -24.40 8.24 41.40
C SER A 337 -23.59 9.53 41.54
N ASN A 338 -24.28 10.63 41.57
CA ASN A 338 -23.89 11.94 42.11
C ASN A 338 -22.44 12.37 41.86
N ASN A 339 -22.01 12.51 40.59
CA ASN A 339 -20.75 13.13 40.18
C ASN A 339 -19.45 12.60 40.81
N GLN A 340 -19.46 11.48 41.51
CA GLN A 340 -18.25 10.81 41.97
C GLN A 340 -18.06 9.49 41.26
N LEU A 341 -16.89 9.29 40.68
CA LEU A 341 -16.36 8.02 40.23
C LEU A 341 -16.17 7.12 41.48
N SER A 342 -17.21 6.41 41.89
CA SER A 342 -17.08 5.37 42.91
C SER A 342 -17.09 4.01 42.22
N GLU A 343 -16.26 3.11 42.66
CA GLU A 343 -16.13 1.74 42.17
C GLU A 343 -17.39 0.88 42.38
N ASP A 344 -18.38 1.40 43.10
CA ASP A 344 -19.60 0.71 43.41
C ASP A 344 -20.76 1.16 42.56
N VAL A 345 -21.41 0.28 41.82
CA VAL A 345 -22.46 0.57 40.83
C VAL A 345 -23.86 0.41 41.45
N GLU A 346 -24.56 1.50 41.67
CA GLU A 346 -26.03 1.46 41.70
C GLU A 346 -26.55 1.43 40.25
N ILE A 347 -26.73 0.28 39.69
CA ILE A 347 -27.44 0.17 38.41
C ILE A 347 -28.91 0.29 38.80
N THR A 348 -29.54 1.38 38.39
CA THR A 348 -30.99 1.45 38.48
C THR A 348 -31.55 0.29 37.66
N GLN A 349 -32.51 -0.40 38.24
CA GLN A 349 -33.15 -1.60 37.67
C GLN A 349 -33.52 -1.44 36.16
N ALA A 350 -33.79 -0.23 35.68
CA ALA A 350 -34.10 0.09 34.31
C ALA A 350 -32.93 -0.10 33.33
N ILE A 351 -31.69 0.20 33.69
CA ILE A 351 -30.51 0.12 32.77
C ILE A 351 -30.20 -1.34 32.43
N LEU A 352 -30.34 -2.26 33.39
CA LEU A 352 -30.12 -3.68 33.14
C LEU A 352 -31.34 -4.39 32.54
N LEU A 353 -32.56 -3.90 32.82
CA LEU A 353 -33.78 -4.60 32.47
C LEU A 353 -34.15 -4.51 30.98
N ASP A 354 -33.86 -3.44 30.30
CA ASP A 354 -34.18 -3.30 28.89
C ASP A 354 -32.97 -3.20 27.95
N GLY A 355 -31.75 -2.96 28.51
CA GLY A 355 -30.50 -2.87 27.77
C GLY A 355 -30.49 -1.71 26.76
N SER A 356 -31.41 -0.73 26.87
CA SER A 356 -31.55 0.38 25.92
C SER A 356 -30.32 1.30 25.91
N ASP A 357 -29.58 1.33 27.01
CA ASP A 357 -28.39 2.16 27.20
C ASP A 357 -27.08 1.45 26.85
N LEU A 358 -27.14 0.17 26.46
CA LEU A 358 -25.94 -0.55 26.02
C LEU A 358 -25.51 -0.07 24.65
N LYS A 359 -24.26 0.34 24.56
CA LYS A 359 -23.63 0.86 23.33
C LYS A 359 -22.31 0.17 23.09
N ALA A 360 -22.01 -0.05 21.84
CA ALA A 360 -20.72 -0.54 21.40
C ALA A 360 -20.35 0.08 20.03
N GLU A 361 -19.07 0.13 19.75
CA GLU A 361 -18.57 0.48 18.44
C GLU A 361 -17.75 -0.69 17.91
N ASP A 362 -17.74 -0.86 16.60
CA ASP A 362 -16.95 -1.89 15.95
C ASP A 362 -15.82 -1.25 15.13
N PRO A 363 -14.55 -1.66 15.33
CA PRO A 363 -13.42 -1.09 14.59
C PRO A 363 -13.46 -1.36 13.09
N ASP A 364 -14.20 -2.39 12.67
CA ASP A 364 -14.35 -2.82 11.28
C ASP A 364 -15.67 -2.37 10.67
N GLU A 365 -16.44 -1.53 11.43
CA GLU A 365 -17.76 -0.99 11.07
C GLU A 365 -18.83 -2.08 10.87
N ASP A 366 -18.63 -3.23 11.49
CA ASP A 366 -19.62 -4.29 11.50
C ASP A 366 -20.88 -3.84 12.24
N PRO A 367 -22.07 -4.18 11.73
CA PRO A 367 -23.32 -3.83 12.41
C PRO A 367 -23.44 -4.52 13.77
N ILE A 368 -23.70 -3.75 14.82
CA ILE A 368 -23.97 -4.26 16.16
C ILE A 368 -25.46 -4.05 16.48
N PRO A 369 -26.36 -4.97 16.08
CA PRO A 369 -27.75 -4.90 16.45
C PRO A 369 -27.93 -5.22 17.93
N ARG A 370 -29.09 -4.86 18.52
CA ARG A 370 -29.39 -5.14 19.94
C ARG A 370 -29.24 -6.62 20.31
N SER A 371 -29.51 -7.53 19.40
CA SER A 371 -29.32 -8.97 19.59
C SER A 371 -27.87 -9.40 19.81
N SER A 372 -26.91 -8.52 19.50
CA SER A 372 -25.47 -8.74 19.74
C SER A 372 -25.11 -8.61 21.23
N PHE A 373 -25.98 -8.03 22.06
CA PHE A 373 -25.73 -7.88 23.48
C PHE A 373 -26.38 -9.00 24.27
N THR A 374 -25.64 -9.58 25.21
CA THR A 374 -26.14 -10.57 26.18
C THR A 374 -25.79 -10.15 27.60
N ILE A 375 -26.68 -10.46 28.54
CA ILE A 375 -26.48 -10.17 29.97
C ILE A 375 -26.61 -11.50 30.76
N SER A 376 -25.64 -11.79 31.61
CA SER A 376 -25.64 -12.98 32.46
C SER A 376 -25.37 -12.59 33.92
N PRO A 377 -26.20 -13.04 34.91
CA PRO A 377 -27.40 -13.85 34.76
C PRO A 377 -28.48 -13.13 33.95
N SER A 378 -29.36 -13.90 33.30
CA SER A 378 -30.44 -13.35 32.46
C SER A 378 -31.48 -12.61 33.31
N LEU A 379 -32.00 -11.53 32.75
CA LEU A 379 -33.05 -10.73 33.36
C LEU A 379 -34.43 -11.07 32.75
N PRO A 380 -35.57 -10.89 33.42
CA PRO A 380 -35.71 -10.45 34.81
C PRO A 380 -35.41 -11.57 35.84
N MET A 381 -34.84 -11.21 36.96
CA MET A 381 -34.65 -12.14 38.08
C MET A 381 -35.31 -11.58 39.34
N THR A 382 -35.71 -12.46 40.25
CA THR A 382 -36.22 -12.08 41.55
C THR A 382 -35.13 -12.24 42.60
N PRO A 383 -34.45 -11.15 43.01
CA PRO A 383 -33.33 -11.23 43.94
C PRO A 383 -33.84 -11.55 45.35
N THR A 384 -33.05 -12.34 46.09
CA THR A 384 -33.19 -12.49 47.54
C THR A 384 -32.27 -11.46 48.21
N TYR A 385 -32.83 -10.67 49.11
CA TYR A 385 -32.11 -9.56 49.78
C TYR A 385 -31.45 -10.00 51.08
N PRO A 386 -30.29 -9.43 51.48
CA PRO A 386 -29.29 -8.72 50.69
C PRO A 386 -28.41 -9.71 49.89
N GLN A 387 -27.98 -9.34 48.69
CA GLN A 387 -27.15 -10.21 47.86
C GLN A 387 -26.18 -9.38 46.98
N SER A 388 -24.90 -9.79 46.96
CA SER A 388 -23.94 -9.31 46.01
C SER A 388 -23.92 -10.23 44.77
N MET A 389 -23.97 -9.66 43.58
CA MET A 389 -23.97 -10.38 42.29
C MET A 389 -23.00 -9.75 41.31
N ILE A 390 -22.49 -10.55 40.41
CA ILE A 390 -21.71 -10.06 39.26
C ILE A 390 -22.52 -10.29 37.98
N PHE A 391 -22.87 -9.22 37.30
CA PHE A 391 -23.45 -9.29 35.97
C PHE A 391 -22.34 -9.20 34.90
N THR A 392 -22.40 -10.06 33.93
CA THR A 392 -21.53 -9.99 32.76
C THR A 392 -22.35 -9.50 31.57
N VAL A 393 -21.99 -8.35 31.03
CA VAL A 393 -22.53 -7.82 29.77
C VAL A 393 -21.54 -8.13 28.67
N THR A 394 -21.99 -8.79 27.63
CA THR A 394 -21.17 -9.16 26.47
C THR A 394 -21.77 -8.55 25.21
N VAL A 395 -20.92 -8.08 24.31
CA VAL A 395 -21.27 -7.69 22.94
C VAL A 395 -20.48 -8.54 21.96
N THR A 396 -21.10 -8.91 20.82
CA THR A 396 -20.45 -9.70 19.78
C THR A 396 -20.80 -9.19 18.39
N ASP A 397 -19.85 -9.26 17.46
CA ASP A 397 -20.04 -9.09 16.02
C ASP A 397 -20.49 -10.38 15.33
N GLY A 398 -20.60 -11.49 16.08
CA GLY A 398 -20.90 -12.84 15.60
C GLY A 398 -19.68 -13.75 15.49
N GLN A 399 -18.43 -13.21 15.56
CA GLN A 399 -17.18 -13.98 15.61
C GLN A 399 -16.36 -13.69 16.86
N LEU A 400 -16.22 -12.43 17.18
CA LEU A 400 -15.46 -11.93 18.33
C LEU A 400 -16.38 -11.24 19.32
N SER A 401 -15.92 -11.03 20.52
CA SER A 401 -16.72 -10.41 21.57
C SER A 401 -15.88 -9.67 22.57
N ASP A 402 -16.51 -8.65 23.16
CA ASP A 402 -16.03 -7.93 24.31
C ASP A 402 -17.02 -8.05 25.46
N TYR A 403 -16.55 -7.95 26.70
CA TYR A 403 -17.41 -8.07 27.86
C TYR A 403 -16.96 -7.20 29.04
N GLN A 404 -17.92 -6.86 29.91
CA GLN A 404 -17.68 -6.20 31.18
C GLN A 404 -18.36 -6.95 32.32
N LYS A 405 -17.65 -7.09 33.46
CA LYS A 405 -18.17 -7.63 34.71
C LYS A 405 -18.55 -6.50 35.62
N ILE A 406 -19.80 -6.47 36.03
CA ILE A 406 -20.37 -5.39 36.82
C ILE A 406 -20.80 -5.96 38.17
N PRO A 407 -20.08 -5.68 39.26
CA PRO A 407 -20.50 -6.05 40.57
C PRO A 407 -21.70 -5.21 41.02
N ILE A 408 -22.74 -5.84 41.53
CA ILE A 408 -23.97 -5.20 42.03
C ILE A 408 -24.24 -5.69 43.41
N GLU A 409 -24.48 -4.78 44.32
CA GLU A 409 -25.06 -5.06 45.65
C GLU A 409 -26.57 -4.77 45.60
N ILE A 410 -27.36 -5.75 45.96
CA ILE A 410 -28.81 -5.65 46.12
C ILE A 410 -29.08 -5.47 47.60
N ILE A 411 -29.51 -4.27 47.98
CA ILE A 411 -29.77 -3.86 49.38
C ILE A 411 -31.23 -4.00 49.71
#